data_ceafccd08c52f304eee0c943472721ba
#
_entry.id   ceafccd08c52f304eee0c943472721ba
#
_cell.length_a   1.000
_cell.length_b   1.000
_cell.length_c   1.000
_cell.angle_alpha   90.00
_cell.angle_beta   90.00
_cell.angle_gamma   90.00
#
_symmetry.space_group_name_H-M   'P 1'
#
loop_
_entity.id
_entity.type
_entity.pdbx_description
1 polymer ?
#
loop_
_entity_poly.entity_id
_entity_poly.type
_entity_poly.pdbx_seq_one_letter_code
_entity_poly.pdbx_strand_id
1 'polypeptide(L)'
;MDLEGIVRRLYPHLDKAKEKLINEIKFYKGDKYNAEEIANIIITEVINSMKADQLFSFPKTNISAGEAGLGSRGVGDNLIHSKLFEMTGKKIEDFDDAGIRDNIVVSIDGIHSRLSYFPFLAGFYATKATLRDILVKGAYPIGLLVDIHLSDDSDIGMLLDFEAGIATISNALNVPILAGSTLRIGGDLVIGERISGAVGSVGVLKTKDFLRKRIKKGLSIVMTEGNGGGTIATTAIYNGLPEVVVETLNIKDLMACSIVRDYLFNYVYSMTDVTNGGIRGDALEISKITKLSLVINEDKFISLINPKIMKLLEQHNIDPFGLSIDSILIFTDNENIIIDKLKEFGIRSAVIGYVDDYRGYPIITDIGKELRPQFRESPYTPIKKYIGNYSPYTIEEISKRVDEALISVKMKMDNVLKNLKISFA
;
A
#
# COMPACT_ATOMS: atom_id res chain seq x y z
N MET A 1 -16.68 -14.74 0.47
CA MET A 1 -16.51 -16.13 -0.03
C MET A 1 -16.60 -16.11 -1.54
N ASP A 2 -15.66 -16.75 -2.23
CA ASP A 2 -15.60 -16.85 -3.70
C ASP A 2 -16.25 -18.17 -4.16
N LEU A 3 -17.45 -18.09 -4.70
CA LEU A 3 -18.23 -19.26 -5.11
C LEU A 3 -17.65 -19.90 -6.38
N GLU A 4 -17.16 -19.09 -7.34
CA GLU A 4 -16.47 -19.61 -8.54
C GLU A 4 -15.21 -20.38 -8.16
N GLY A 5 -14.40 -19.83 -7.26
CA GLY A 5 -13.19 -20.47 -6.76
C GLY A 5 -13.44 -21.81 -6.07
N ILE A 6 -14.60 -21.98 -5.41
CA ILE A 6 -14.99 -23.28 -4.82
C ILE A 6 -15.13 -24.34 -5.93
N VAL A 7 -15.83 -24.05 -7.02
CA VAL A 7 -16.03 -25.00 -8.13
C VAL A 7 -14.70 -25.33 -8.80
N ARG A 8 -13.90 -24.30 -9.16
CA ARG A 8 -12.58 -24.50 -9.81
C ARG A 8 -11.63 -25.35 -8.98
N ARG A 9 -11.66 -25.17 -7.64
CA ARG A 9 -10.79 -25.93 -6.71
C ARG A 9 -11.23 -27.38 -6.53
N LEU A 10 -12.55 -27.63 -6.55
CA LEU A 10 -13.10 -28.97 -6.32
C LEU A 10 -13.31 -29.77 -7.60
N TYR A 11 -13.16 -29.16 -8.79
CA TYR A 11 -13.24 -29.89 -10.06
C TYR A 11 -12.22 -31.03 -10.12
N PRO A 12 -12.62 -32.28 -10.55
CA PRO A 12 -13.88 -32.64 -11.17
C PRO A 12 -14.99 -33.12 -10.18
N HIS A 13 -14.83 -32.98 -8.87
CA HIS A 13 -15.76 -33.48 -7.85
C HIS A 13 -16.95 -32.51 -7.67
N LEU A 14 -17.84 -32.47 -8.69
CA LEU A 14 -18.92 -31.47 -8.75
C LEU A 14 -19.97 -31.64 -7.65
N ASP A 15 -20.25 -32.87 -7.18
CA ASP A 15 -21.19 -33.10 -6.07
C ASP A 15 -20.68 -32.43 -4.77
N LYS A 16 -19.40 -32.55 -4.47
CA LYS A 16 -18.77 -31.88 -3.31
C LYS A 16 -18.79 -30.36 -3.47
N ALA A 17 -18.58 -29.88 -4.71
CA ALA A 17 -18.66 -28.45 -4.99
C ALA A 17 -20.09 -27.94 -4.76
N LYS A 18 -21.11 -28.64 -5.25
CA LYS A 18 -22.52 -28.34 -5.09
C LYS A 18 -22.92 -28.28 -3.62
N GLU A 19 -22.58 -29.30 -2.83
CA GLU A 19 -22.85 -29.33 -1.37
C GLU A 19 -22.25 -28.11 -0.67
N LYS A 20 -20.98 -27.81 -0.96
CA LYS A 20 -20.30 -26.66 -0.35
C LYS A 20 -20.94 -25.35 -0.76
N LEU A 21 -21.28 -25.16 -2.05
CA LEU A 21 -21.96 -23.97 -2.53
C LEU A 21 -23.31 -23.76 -1.83
N ILE A 22 -24.13 -24.81 -1.73
CA ILE A 22 -25.44 -24.72 -1.04
C ILE A 22 -25.26 -24.24 0.41
N ASN A 23 -24.29 -24.77 1.13
CA ASN A 23 -24.02 -24.39 2.51
C ASN A 23 -23.60 -22.92 2.62
N GLU A 24 -22.70 -22.46 1.78
CA GLU A 24 -22.23 -21.06 1.77
C GLU A 24 -23.36 -20.09 1.37
N ILE A 25 -24.15 -20.43 0.34
CA ILE A 25 -25.28 -19.61 -0.12
C ILE A 25 -26.34 -19.50 1.01
N LYS A 26 -26.71 -20.61 1.66
CA LYS A 26 -27.63 -20.59 2.77
C LYS A 26 -27.12 -19.77 3.97
N PHE A 27 -25.83 -19.85 4.25
CA PHE A 27 -25.22 -19.11 5.35
C PHE A 27 -25.34 -17.58 5.17
N TYR A 28 -25.05 -17.06 3.97
CA TYR A 28 -25.08 -15.62 3.72
C TYR A 28 -26.45 -15.10 3.28
N LYS A 29 -27.21 -15.87 2.51
CA LYS A 29 -28.47 -15.42 1.88
C LYS A 29 -29.72 -16.00 2.54
N GLY A 30 -29.57 -16.93 3.48
CA GLY A 30 -30.69 -17.64 4.13
C GLY A 30 -31.55 -18.40 3.11
N ASP A 31 -32.86 -18.45 3.39
CA ASP A 31 -33.85 -19.09 2.51
C ASP A 31 -34.45 -18.15 1.46
N LYS A 32 -33.83 -16.98 1.26
CA LYS A 32 -34.31 -15.97 0.32
C LYS A 32 -34.31 -16.46 -1.14
N TYR A 33 -33.39 -17.36 -1.45
CA TYR A 33 -33.20 -17.93 -2.79
C TYR A 33 -33.13 -19.46 -2.72
N ASN A 34 -33.45 -20.13 -3.84
CA ASN A 34 -33.22 -21.56 -3.99
C ASN A 34 -31.69 -21.81 -4.15
N ALA A 35 -31.03 -22.13 -3.03
CA ALA A 35 -29.59 -22.33 -3.00
C ALA A 35 -29.10 -23.48 -3.89
N GLU A 36 -29.95 -24.52 -4.09
CA GLU A 36 -29.60 -25.64 -4.96
C GLU A 36 -29.61 -25.23 -6.45
N GLU A 37 -30.60 -24.46 -6.85
CA GLU A 37 -30.70 -23.94 -8.22
C GLU A 37 -29.53 -23.01 -8.54
N ILE A 38 -29.22 -22.07 -7.64
CA ILE A 38 -28.08 -21.16 -7.77
C ILE A 38 -26.77 -21.96 -7.87
N ALA A 39 -26.57 -22.97 -7.03
CA ALA A 39 -25.36 -23.81 -7.08
C ALA A 39 -25.20 -24.52 -8.44
N ASN A 40 -26.30 -25.05 -9.02
CA ASN A 40 -26.26 -25.67 -10.33
C ASN A 40 -25.92 -24.67 -11.45
N ILE A 41 -26.48 -23.45 -11.39
CA ILE A 41 -26.19 -22.38 -12.34
C ILE A 41 -24.70 -22.00 -12.25
N ILE A 42 -24.18 -21.76 -11.04
CA ILE A 42 -22.76 -21.42 -10.84
C ILE A 42 -21.84 -22.51 -11.39
N ILE A 43 -22.13 -23.79 -11.10
CA ILE A 43 -21.34 -24.90 -11.63
C ILE A 43 -21.33 -24.87 -13.15
N THR A 44 -22.49 -24.65 -13.78
CA THR A 44 -22.61 -24.59 -15.23
C THR A 44 -21.79 -23.44 -15.82
N GLU A 45 -21.90 -22.25 -15.26
CA GLU A 45 -21.14 -21.06 -15.69
C GLU A 45 -19.64 -21.28 -15.55
N VAL A 46 -19.19 -21.85 -14.42
CA VAL A 46 -17.76 -22.09 -14.19
C VAL A 46 -17.22 -23.14 -15.15
N ILE A 47 -17.94 -24.25 -15.41
CA ILE A 47 -17.54 -25.25 -16.41
C ILE A 47 -17.46 -24.61 -17.80
N ASN A 48 -18.39 -23.73 -18.13
CA ASN A 48 -18.34 -23.02 -19.41
C ASN A 48 -17.12 -22.07 -19.47
N SER A 49 -16.83 -21.34 -18.41
CA SER A 49 -15.67 -20.44 -18.34
C SER A 49 -14.33 -21.20 -18.45
N MET A 50 -14.25 -22.42 -17.93
CA MET A 50 -13.05 -23.27 -18.02
C MET A 50 -12.68 -23.63 -19.47
N LYS A 51 -13.61 -23.56 -20.41
CA LYS A 51 -13.32 -23.73 -21.85
C LYS A 51 -12.40 -22.63 -22.38
N ALA A 52 -12.44 -21.45 -21.77
CA ALA A 52 -11.56 -20.33 -22.12
C ALA A 52 -10.15 -20.45 -21.51
N ASP A 53 -9.92 -21.35 -20.55
CA ASP A 53 -8.64 -21.48 -19.86
C ASP A 53 -7.48 -21.81 -20.83
N GLN A 54 -7.75 -22.54 -21.91
CA GLN A 54 -6.75 -22.84 -22.94
C GLN A 54 -6.25 -21.59 -23.68
N LEU A 55 -7.08 -20.55 -23.75
CA LEU A 55 -6.77 -19.31 -24.48
C LEU A 55 -6.27 -18.19 -23.57
N PHE A 56 -6.90 -18.05 -22.40
CA PHE A 56 -6.76 -16.85 -21.56
C PHE A 56 -6.40 -17.13 -20.10
N SER A 57 -6.12 -18.38 -19.69
CA SER A 57 -5.69 -18.64 -18.32
C SER A 57 -4.43 -17.84 -17.97
N PHE A 58 -4.31 -17.47 -16.71
CA PHE A 58 -3.07 -16.86 -16.20
C PHE A 58 -2.00 -17.94 -15.92
N PRO A 59 -0.72 -17.65 -16.10
CA PRO A 59 0.36 -18.58 -15.76
C PRO A 59 0.40 -18.81 -14.23
N LYS A 60 0.32 -20.06 -13.81
CA LYS A 60 0.33 -20.43 -12.39
C LYS A 60 1.75 -20.47 -11.85
N THR A 61 2.05 -19.63 -10.88
CA THR A 61 3.31 -19.68 -10.11
C THR A 61 3.28 -20.76 -9.02
N ASN A 62 2.09 -21.22 -8.62
CA ASN A 62 1.85 -22.08 -7.45
C ASN A 62 2.38 -21.46 -6.13
N ILE A 63 2.37 -20.15 -6.06
CA ILE A 63 2.69 -19.34 -4.88
C ILE A 63 1.49 -18.41 -4.64
N SER A 64 0.88 -18.48 -3.48
CA SER A 64 -0.20 -17.56 -3.13
C SER A 64 0.34 -16.16 -2.81
N ALA A 65 -0.51 -15.15 -2.93
CA ALA A 65 -0.16 -13.77 -2.58
C ALA A 65 0.35 -13.66 -1.12
N GLY A 66 -0.26 -14.42 -0.20
CA GLY A 66 0.20 -14.49 1.19
C GLY A 66 1.59 -15.11 1.34
N GLU A 67 1.88 -16.21 0.64
CA GLU A 67 3.20 -16.87 0.66
C GLU A 67 4.29 -16.00 0.03
N ALA A 68 3.96 -15.21 -0.98
CA ALA A 68 4.85 -14.23 -1.58
C ALA A 68 5.10 -12.99 -0.69
N GLY A 69 4.36 -12.84 0.42
CA GLY A 69 4.46 -11.67 1.29
C GLY A 69 3.82 -10.40 0.74
N LEU A 70 2.94 -10.51 -0.28
CA LEU A 70 2.30 -9.36 -0.92
C LEU A 70 1.52 -8.51 0.09
N GLY A 71 1.67 -7.18 0.02
CA GLY A 71 1.03 -6.21 0.91
C GLY A 71 1.69 -6.07 2.28
N SER A 72 2.87 -6.66 2.50
CA SER A 72 3.63 -6.54 3.76
C SER A 72 4.78 -5.52 3.70
N ARG A 73 5.08 -5.01 2.51
CA ARG A 73 6.18 -4.08 2.21
C ARG A 73 7.58 -4.56 2.65
N GLY A 74 7.73 -5.87 2.84
CA GLY A 74 9.03 -6.50 3.07
C GLY A 74 9.72 -6.92 1.77
N VAL A 75 10.77 -7.73 1.90
CA VAL A 75 11.58 -8.18 0.75
C VAL A 75 10.75 -8.98 -0.27
N GLY A 76 9.80 -9.81 0.22
CA GLY A 76 8.91 -10.59 -0.65
C GLY A 76 8.00 -9.71 -1.50
N ASP A 77 7.36 -8.72 -0.87
CA ASP A 77 6.49 -7.74 -1.54
C ASP A 77 7.27 -6.90 -2.57
N ASN A 78 8.44 -6.42 -2.17
CA ASN A 78 9.31 -5.63 -3.03
C ASN A 78 9.81 -6.39 -4.27
N LEU A 79 10.02 -7.72 -4.15
CA LEU A 79 10.31 -8.57 -5.30
C LEU A 79 9.15 -8.56 -6.31
N ILE A 80 7.91 -8.77 -5.85
CA ILE A 80 6.74 -8.78 -6.74
C ILE A 80 6.56 -7.41 -7.42
N HIS A 81 6.64 -6.32 -6.65
CA HIS A 81 6.54 -4.97 -7.22
C HIS A 81 7.60 -4.68 -8.26
N SER A 82 8.85 -5.13 -8.06
CA SER A 82 9.91 -4.95 -9.07
C SER A 82 9.59 -5.65 -10.39
N LYS A 83 8.90 -6.82 -10.35
CA LYS A 83 8.48 -7.54 -11.56
C LYS A 83 7.28 -6.88 -12.26
N LEU A 84 6.33 -6.34 -11.49
CA LEU A 84 5.25 -5.54 -12.05
C LEU A 84 5.80 -4.28 -12.73
N PHE A 85 6.78 -3.64 -12.12
CA PHE A 85 7.43 -2.46 -12.66
C PHE A 85 8.19 -2.78 -13.97
N GLU A 86 8.91 -3.90 -14.01
CA GLU A 86 9.56 -4.41 -15.22
C GLU A 86 8.58 -4.61 -16.39
N MET A 87 7.35 -5.10 -16.12
CA MET A 87 6.31 -5.26 -17.15
C MET A 87 5.90 -3.94 -17.82
N THR A 88 6.01 -2.82 -17.12
CA THR A 88 5.66 -1.50 -17.66
C THR A 88 6.74 -0.89 -18.54
N GLY A 89 7.92 -1.54 -18.65
CA GLY A 89 9.08 -1.02 -19.37
C GLY A 89 9.78 0.15 -18.68
N LYS A 90 9.41 0.48 -17.44
CA LYS A 90 10.06 1.52 -16.65
C LYS A 90 11.37 1.02 -16.04
N LYS A 91 12.26 1.96 -15.73
CA LYS A 91 13.53 1.68 -15.06
C LYS A 91 13.38 1.80 -13.55
N ILE A 92 14.23 1.09 -12.79
CA ILE A 92 14.19 1.12 -11.32
C ILE A 92 14.40 2.54 -10.75
N GLU A 93 15.13 3.40 -11.45
CA GLU A 93 15.38 4.78 -11.06
C GLU A 93 14.12 5.66 -11.12
N ASP A 94 13.07 5.18 -11.79
CA ASP A 94 11.75 5.85 -11.86
C ASP A 94 10.77 5.36 -10.78
N PHE A 95 11.20 4.44 -9.92
CA PHE A 95 10.39 3.94 -8.82
C PHE A 95 10.37 4.95 -7.68
N ASP A 96 9.19 5.49 -7.37
CA ASP A 96 9.02 6.52 -6.34
C ASP A 96 7.60 6.41 -5.72
N ASP A 97 7.27 7.24 -4.73
CA ASP A 97 5.97 7.22 -4.05
C ASP A 97 4.83 7.57 -5.03
N ALA A 98 5.08 8.45 -5.99
CA ALA A 98 4.12 8.82 -7.02
C ALA A 98 4.73 8.77 -8.43
N GLY A 99 3.89 8.51 -9.43
CA GLY A 99 4.26 8.59 -10.84
C GLY A 99 4.26 10.02 -11.34
N ILE A 100 5.30 10.40 -12.10
CA ILE A 100 5.40 11.74 -12.69
C ILE A 100 5.55 11.63 -14.21
N ARG A 101 4.73 12.40 -14.93
CA ARG A 101 4.89 12.62 -16.36
C ARG A 101 4.66 14.10 -16.67
N ASP A 102 5.64 14.72 -17.32
CA ASP A 102 5.69 16.17 -17.54
C ASP A 102 5.60 16.90 -16.19
N ASN A 103 4.54 17.64 -15.95
CA ASN A 103 4.27 18.29 -14.67
C ASN A 103 3.12 17.64 -13.88
N ILE A 104 2.56 16.54 -14.37
CA ILE A 104 1.46 15.82 -13.72
C ILE A 104 2.02 14.76 -12.79
N VAL A 105 1.55 14.73 -11.57
CA VAL A 105 1.89 13.76 -10.53
C VAL A 105 0.64 12.97 -10.16
N VAL A 106 0.75 11.65 -10.13
CA VAL A 106 -0.38 10.75 -9.81
C VAL A 106 0.04 9.69 -8.82
N SER A 107 -0.85 9.36 -7.91
CA SER A 107 -0.75 8.21 -7.02
C SER A 107 -2.09 7.52 -6.88
N ILE A 108 -2.06 6.27 -6.44
CA ILE A 108 -3.23 5.48 -6.08
C ILE A 108 -2.89 4.58 -4.91
N ASP A 109 -3.71 4.63 -3.87
CA ASP A 109 -3.56 3.79 -2.69
C ASP A 109 -4.81 2.92 -2.48
N GLY A 110 -4.56 1.61 -2.28
CA GLY A 110 -5.61 0.67 -1.90
C GLY A 110 -6.08 0.90 -0.47
N ILE A 111 -7.35 0.66 -0.22
CA ILE A 111 -7.85 0.71 1.16
C ILE A 111 -7.13 -0.31 2.03
N HIS A 112 -6.92 0.04 3.29
CA HIS A 112 -6.35 -0.89 4.26
C HIS A 112 -7.33 -2.05 4.50
N SER A 113 -7.05 -3.22 3.95
CA SER A 113 -7.98 -4.37 3.87
C SER A 113 -8.58 -4.82 5.22
N ARG A 114 -7.86 -4.57 6.32
CA ARG A 114 -8.33 -4.87 7.68
C ARG A 114 -9.34 -3.86 8.21
N LEU A 115 -9.49 -2.69 7.56
CA LEU A 115 -10.47 -1.67 7.90
C LEU A 115 -11.79 -1.82 7.12
N SER A 116 -11.99 -2.96 6.45
CA SER A 116 -13.23 -3.24 5.70
C SER A 116 -14.51 -3.12 6.56
N TYR A 117 -14.43 -3.43 7.87
CA TYR A 117 -15.54 -3.24 8.83
C TYR A 117 -15.54 -1.86 9.53
N PHE A 118 -14.66 -0.96 9.10
CA PHE A 118 -14.54 0.43 9.54
C PHE A 118 -14.40 1.33 8.33
N PRO A 119 -15.44 1.40 7.47
CA PRO A 119 -15.32 2.01 6.14
C PRO A 119 -14.91 3.47 6.18
N PHE A 120 -15.40 4.25 7.15
CA PHE A 120 -14.96 5.63 7.34
C PHE A 120 -13.44 5.75 7.49
N LEU A 121 -12.86 4.93 8.35
CA LEU A 121 -11.40 4.92 8.55
C LEU A 121 -10.66 4.45 7.28
N ALA A 122 -11.22 3.47 6.58
CA ALA A 122 -10.65 2.98 5.33
C ALA A 122 -10.58 4.10 4.27
N GLY A 123 -11.65 4.85 4.07
CA GLY A 123 -11.71 6.00 3.16
C GLY A 123 -10.79 7.14 3.60
N PHE A 124 -10.83 7.49 4.88
CA PHE A 124 -9.99 8.54 5.47
C PHE A 124 -8.51 8.29 5.21
N TYR A 125 -7.99 7.08 5.54
CA TYR A 125 -6.57 6.80 5.41
C TYR A 125 -6.12 6.55 3.98
N ALA A 126 -6.94 5.95 3.12
CA ALA A 126 -6.60 5.80 1.71
C ALA A 126 -6.46 7.18 1.03
N THR A 127 -7.37 8.11 1.34
CA THR A 127 -7.30 9.48 0.82
C THR A 127 -6.07 10.22 1.34
N LYS A 128 -5.79 10.09 2.64
CA LYS A 128 -4.61 10.68 3.26
C LYS A 128 -3.33 10.16 2.63
N ALA A 129 -3.22 8.84 2.41
CA ALA A 129 -2.03 8.21 1.85
C ALA A 129 -1.77 8.66 0.41
N THR A 130 -2.74 8.55 -0.49
CA THR A 130 -2.53 8.94 -1.89
C THR A 130 -2.21 10.44 -2.04
N LEU A 131 -2.82 11.32 -1.22
CA LEU A 131 -2.48 12.76 -1.21
C LEU A 131 -1.06 12.99 -0.69
N ARG A 132 -0.63 12.25 0.32
CA ARG A 132 0.74 12.33 0.85
C ARG A 132 1.75 11.98 -0.23
N ASP A 133 1.52 10.92 -0.99
CA ASP A 133 2.41 10.50 -2.07
C ASP A 133 2.67 11.59 -3.11
N ILE A 134 1.63 12.30 -3.55
CA ILE A 134 1.83 13.40 -4.50
C ILE A 134 2.45 14.64 -3.83
N LEU A 135 2.13 14.89 -2.57
CA LEU A 135 2.66 16.03 -1.81
C LEU A 135 4.15 15.88 -1.50
N VAL A 136 4.63 14.66 -1.17
CA VAL A 136 6.07 14.41 -0.95
C VAL A 136 6.88 14.58 -2.24
N LYS A 137 6.23 14.59 -3.40
CA LYS A 137 6.89 14.94 -4.69
C LYS A 137 6.82 16.42 -5.00
N GLY A 138 6.23 17.25 -4.15
CA GLY A 138 6.12 18.69 -4.30
C GLY A 138 4.93 19.14 -5.16
N ALA A 139 4.00 18.24 -5.45
CA ALA A 139 2.84 18.58 -6.27
C ALA A 139 1.77 19.35 -5.50
N TYR A 140 1.01 20.15 -6.23
CA TYR A 140 -0.23 20.77 -5.77
C TYR A 140 -1.39 19.85 -6.14
N PRO A 141 -2.17 19.30 -5.18
CA PRO A 141 -3.30 18.45 -5.46
C PRO A 141 -4.34 19.16 -6.33
N ILE A 142 -4.86 18.46 -7.33
CA ILE A 142 -5.94 18.96 -8.21
C ILE A 142 -7.25 18.26 -7.86
N GLY A 143 -7.20 16.94 -7.58
CA GLY A 143 -8.40 16.18 -7.32
C GLY A 143 -8.14 14.72 -6.98
N LEU A 144 -9.22 14.06 -6.57
CA LEU A 144 -9.27 12.66 -6.16
C LEU A 144 -10.06 11.83 -7.17
N LEU A 145 -9.68 10.57 -7.28
CA LEU A 145 -10.38 9.53 -8.04
C LEU A 145 -10.71 8.40 -7.06
N VAL A 146 -11.89 7.81 -7.19
CA VAL A 146 -12.36 6.79 -6.22
C VAL A 146 -12.79 5.54 -6.96
N ASP A 147 -12.34 4.37 -6.53
CA ASP A 147 -12.82 3.08 -7.03
C ASP A 147 -13.21 2.20 -5.84
N ILE A 148 -14.50 1.81 -5.77
CA ILE A 148 -15.06 1.09 -4.62
C ILE A 148 -15.78 -0.15 -5.07
N HIS A 149 -15.45 -1.28 -4.44
CA HIS A 149 -16.07 -2.56 -4.70
C HIS A 149 -16.61 -3.17 -3.40
N LEU A 150 -17.86 -3.59 -3.40
CA LEU A 150 -18.49 -4.29 -2.28
C LEU A 150 -18.79 -5.74 -2.67
N SER A 151 -18.66 -6.67 -1.71
CA SER A 151 -19.23 -8.01 -1.89
C SER A 151 -20.76 -7.97 -1.84
N ASP A 152 -21.38 -8.99 -2.39
CA ASP A 152 -22.82 -8.97 -2.71
C ASP A 152 -23.77 -8.77 -1.51
N ASP A 153 -23.38 -9.22 -0.33
CA ASP A 153 -24.18 -9.09 0.89
C ASP A 153 -23.78 -7.89 1.77
N SER A 154 -22.86 -7.04 1.30
CA SER A 154 -22.42 -5.85 2.03
C SER A 154 -23.57 -4.84 2.15
N ASP A 155 -23.74 -4.28 3.36
CA ASP A 155 -24.69 -3.20 3.58
C ASP A 155 -24.26 -1.93 2.82
N ILE A 156 -25.22 -1.26 2.17
CA ILE A 156 -24.95 0.00 1.43
C ILE A 156 -24.43 1.11 2.34
N GLY A 157 -24.74 1.06 3.63
CA GLY A 157 -24.16 1.97 4.63
C GLY A 157 -22.63 1.95 4.64
N MET A 158 -22.01 0.82 4.32
CA MET A 158 -20.54 0.73 4.20
C MET A 158 -20.00 1.64 3.09
N LEU A 159 -20.72 1.77 1.96
CA LEU A 159 -20.36 2.67 0.87
C LEU A 159 -20.43 4.13 1.30
N LEU A 160 -21.53 4.52 1.95
CA LEU A 160 -21.75 5.88 2.42
C LEU A 160 -20.71 6.30 3.47
N ASP A 161 -20.41 5.40 4.39
CA ASP A 161 -19.44 5.63 5.48
C ASP A 161 -18.00 5.74 4.90
N PHE A 162 -17.65 4.94 3.89
CA PHE A 162 -16.39 5.03 3.19
C PHE A 162 -16.24 6.38 2.47
N GLU A 163 -17.27 6.80 1.74
CA GLU A 163 -17.29 8.08 1.04
C GLU A 163 -17.19 9.27 2.02
N ALA A 164 -17.83 9.17 3.18
CA ALA A 164 -17.72 10.19 4.23
C ALA A 164 -16.28 10.33 4.74
N GLY A 165 -15.53 9.23 4.86
CA GLY A 165 -14.11 9.24 5.20
C GLY A 165 -13.28 10.00 4.16
N ILE A 166 -13.52 9.74 2.86
CA ILE A 166 -12.86 10.45 1.76
C ILE A 166 -13.21 11.94 1.78
N ALA A 167 -14.51 12.25 1.88
CA ALA A 167 -15.01 13.61 1.89
C ALA A 167 -14.45 14.44 3.07
N THR A 168 -14.16 13.80 4.19
CA THR A 168 -13.53 14.46 5.35
C THR A 168 -12.17 15.05 4.98
N ILE A 169 -11.29 14.28 4.34
CA ILE A 169 -9.96 14.76 3.91
C ILE A 169 -10.09 15.71 2.72
N SER A 170 -10.97 15.40 1.75
CA SER A 170 -11.28 16.25 0.60
C SER A 170 -11.65 17.66 1.05
N ASN A 171 -12.58 17.78 2.00
CA ASN A 171 -13.02 19.07 2.54
C ASN A 171 -11.92 19.75 3.37
N ALA A 172 -11.20 19.01 4.21
CA ALA A 172 -10.13 19.59 5.04
C ALA A 172 -9.00 20.22 4.22
N LEU A 173 -8.72 19.68 3.04
CA LEU A 173 -7.66 20.15 2.14
C LEU A 173 -8.19 20.94 0.93
N ASN A 174 -9.49 21.05 0.79
CA ASN A 174 -10.16 21.65 -0.38
C ASN A 174 -9.69 21.00 -1.71
N VAL A 175 -9.64 19.67 -1.74
CA VAL A 175 -9.27 18.87 -2.91
C VAL A 175 -10.49 18.10 -3.38
N PRO A 176 -11.11 18.43 -4.52
CA PRO A 176 -12.38 17.84 -4.95
C PRO A 176 -12.25 16.39 -5.38
N ILE A 177 -13.30 15.60 -5.20
CA ILE A 177 -13.48 14.30 -5.84
C ILE A 177 -13.91 14.56 -7.28
N LEU A 178 -13.13 14.10 -8.26
CA LEU A 178 -13.36 14.39 -9.69
C LEU A 178 -14.10 13.29 -10.42
N ALA A 179 -13.87 12.04 -10.04
CA ALA A 179 -14.50 10.89 -10.66
C ALA A 179 -14.50 9.69 -9.71
N GLY A 180 -15.43 8.77 -9.93
CA GLY A 180 -15.53 7.54 -9.17
C GLY A 180 -16.14 6.40 -9.97
N SER A 181 -15.88 5.17 -9.51
CA SER A 181 -16.47 3.93 -9.97
C SER A 181 -16.94 3.13 -8.77
N THR A 182 -18.12 2.55 -8.86
CA THR A 182 -18.71 1.74 -7.80
C THR A 182 -19.22 0.43 -8.38
N LEU A 183 -18.68 -0.69 -7.92
CA LEU A 183 -18.98 -2.02 -8.45
C LEU A 183 -19.16 -3.05 -7.32
N ARG A 184 -19.61 -4.25 -7.68
CA ARG A 184 -19.57 -5.42 -6.79
C ARG A 184 -18.34 -6.26 -7.09
N ILE A 185 -17.67 -6.77 -6.07
CA ILE A 185 -16.54 -7.70 -6.21
C ILE A 185 -17.07 -9.00 -6.82
N GLY A 186 -16.60 -9.38 -8.03
CA GLY A 186 -17.02 -10.62 -8.67
C GLY A 186 -18.52 -10.73 -8.95
N GLY A 187 -19.25 -9.61 -8.99
CA GLY A 187 -20.70 -9.60 -9.20
C GLY A 187 -21.44 -10.40 -8.13
N ASP A 188 -22.27 -11.36 -8.56
CA ASP A 188 -23.09 -12.21 -7.69
C ASP A 188 -22.32 -13.42 -7.10
N LEU A 189 -21.05 -13.61 -7.49
CA LEU A 189 -20.25 -14.80 -7.15
C LEU A 189 -19.35 -14.63 -5.94
N VAL A 190 -19.17 -13.39 -5.44
CA VAL A 190 -18.42 -13.13 -4.20
C VAL A 190 -19.40 -12.66 -3.13
N ILE A 191 -19.84 -13.63 -2.32
CA ILE A 191 -20.80 -13.42 -1.23
C ILE A 191 -20.11 -13.10 0.10
N GLY A 192 -20.87 -12.54 1.04
CA GLY A 192 -20.40 -12.04 2.33
C GLY A 192 -20.25 -10.53 2.34
N GLU A 193 -19.68 -9.99 3.41
CA GLU A 193 -19.57 -8.57 3.67
C GLU A 193 -18.10 -8.11 3.57
N ARG A 194 -17.78 -7.38 2.53
CA ARG A 194 -16.45 -6.79 2.32
C ARG A 194 -16.53 -5.54 1.47
N ILE A 195 -15.69 -4.56 1.81
CA ILE A 195 -15.37 -3.44 0.95
C ILE A 195 -13.90 -3.57 0.50
N SER A 196 -13.64 -3.29 -0.76
CA SER A 196 -12.31 -3.18 -1.37
C SER A 196 -12.34 -2.00 -2.33
N GLY A 197 -11.17 -1.51 -2.70
CA GLY A 197 -11.07 -0.40 -3.63
C GLY A 197 -9.80 0.40 -3.41
N ALA A 198 -9.78 1.60 -3.98
CA ALA A 198 -8.65 2.51 -3.89
C ALA A 198 -9.10 3.96 -4.01
N VAL A 199 -8.25 4.86 -3.52
CA VAL A 199 -8.35 6.30 -3.78
C VAL A 199 -7.11 6.73 -4.54
N GLY A 200 -7.31 7.37 -5.69
CA GLY A 200 -6.26 7.99 -6.48
C GLY A 200 -6.23 9.50 -6.27
N SER A 201 -5.07 10.09 -6.48
CA SER A 201 -4.89 11.54 -6.46
C SER A 201 -4.13 12.02 -7.69
N VAL A 202 -4.47 13.21 -8.14
CA VAL A 202 -3.81 13.92 -9.23
C VAL A 202 -3.31 15.25 -8.71
N GLY A 203 -2.08 15.62 -9.07
CA GLY A 203 -1.48 16.90 -8.74
C GLY A 203 -0.63 17.45 -9.86
N VAL A 204 -0.18 18.68 -9.70
CA VAL A 204 0.67 19.42 -10.67
C VAL A 204 1.90 19.94 -9.98
N LEU A 205 3.07 19.73 -10.58
CA LEU A 205 4.30 20.41 -10.21
C LEU A 205 4.29 21.85 -10.78
N LYS A 206 4.54 22.82 -9.90
CA LYS A 206 4.76 24.24 -10.28
C LYS A 206 6.23 24.63 -10.11
N THR A 207 7.01 23.81 -9.42
CA THR A 207 8.43 23.99 -9.16
C THR A 207 9.17 22.66 -9.40
N LYS A 208 10.33 22.46 -8.78
CA LYS A 208 11.07 21.19 -8.88
C LYS A 208 10.34 20.06 -8.15
N ASP A 209 10.59 18.84 -8.60
CA ASP A 209 10.21 17.62 -7.92
C ASP A 209 11.16 17.29 -6.75
N PHE A 210 10.70 16.41 -5.85
CA PHE A 210 11.49 15.89 -4.72
C PHE A 210 11.70 14.37 -4.83
N LEU A 211 12.09 13.90 -6.01
CA LEU A 211 12.30 12.48 -6.31
C LEU A 211 13.41 11.84 -5.48
N ARG A 212 13.26 10.57 -5.13
CA ARG A 212 14.25 9.76 -4.39
C ARG A 212 15.62 9.71 -5.09
N LYS A 213 15.68 9.72 -6.41
CA LYS A 213 16.93 9.76 -7.18
C LYS A 213 17.79 11.03 -6.98
N ARG A 214 17.24 12.07 -6.32
CA ARG A 214 17.98 13.28 -5.95
C ARG A 214 18.71 13.15 -4.62
N ILE A 215 18.51 12.06 -3.90
CA ILE A 215 19.21 11.78 -2.65
C ILE A 215 20.68 11.52 -2.96
N LYS A 216 21.57 12.17 -2.21
CA LYS A 216 23.02 12.05 -2.35
C LYS A 216 23.70 11.88 -1.00
N LYS A 217 24.91 11.35 -1.01
CA LYS A 217 25.77 11.23 0.18
C LYS A 217 25.93 12.58 0.88
N GLY A 218 25.94 12.54 2.20
CA GLY A 218 26.16 13.71 3.08
C GLY A 218 24.91 14.50 3.41
N LEU A 219 23.74 14.20 2.83
CA LEU A 219 22.50 14.84 3.23
C LEU A 219 22.07 14.40 4.63
N SER A 220 21.61 15.35 5.44
CA SER A 220 20.91 15.09 6.69
C SER A 220 19.51 14.53 6.40
N ILE A 221 19.04 13.65 7.29
CA ILE A 221 17.69 13.09 7.27
C ILE A 221 16.91 13.75 8.41
N VAL A 222 16.04 14.70 8.06
CA VAL A 222 15.09 15.29 9.00
C VAL A 222 13.80 14.48 8.95
N MET A 223 13.31 14.03 10.10
CA MET A 223 12.04 13.31 10.22
C MET A 223 11.04 14.18 10.99
N THR A 224 9.79 14.20 10.53
CA THR A 224 8.67 14.82 11.27
C THR A 224 8.12 13.87 12.33
N GLU A 225 7.33 14.39 13.26
CA GLU A 225 6.60 13.54 14.22
C GLU A 225 5.71 12.51 13.51
N GLY A 226 5.68 11.28 14.05
CA GLY A 226 4.85 10.18 13.56
C GLY A 226 3.60 10.02 14.42
N ASN A 227 2.42 10.31 13.85
CA ASN A 227 1.15 10.18 14.54
C ASN A 227 0.32 9.00 14.04
N GLY A 228 0.92 8.17 13.16
CA GLY A 228 0.30 6.98 12.61
C GLY A 228 -0.82 7.27 11.61
N GLY A 229 -1.29 6.20 10.99
CA GLY A 229 -2.36 6.20 10.00
C GLY A 229 -3.11 4.88 10.03
N GLY A 230 -3.52 4.37 8.87
CA GLY A 230 -4.32 3.15 8.75
C GLY A 230 -3.70 1.91 9.40
N THR A 231 -2.36 1.80 9.38
CA THR A 231 -1.65 0.69 10.02
C THR A 231 -1.74 0.76 11.54
N ILE A 232 -1.52 1.94 12.14
CA ILE A 232 -1.63 2.14 13.59
C ILE A 232 -3.08 2.00 14.04
N ALA A 233 -4.04 2.57 13.31
CA ALA A 233 -5.46 2.40 13.59
C ALA A 233 -5.87 0.92 13.60
N THR A 234 -5.41 0.16 12.60
CA THR A 234 -5.61 -1.29 12.53
C THR A 234 -4.95 -2.00 13.71
N THR A 235 -3.72 -1.63 14.05
CA THR A 235 -3.00 -2.16 15.22
C THR A 235 -3.80 -1.96 16.49
N ALA A 236 -4.26 -0.74 16.72
CA ALA A 236 -5.02 -0.37 17.92
C ALA A 236 -6.34 -1.16 18.01
N ILE A 237 -7.13 -1.18 16.95
CA ILE A 237 -8.43 -1.87 16.92
C ILE A 237 -8.27 -3.37 17.21
N TYR A 238 -7.37 -4.03 16.49
CA TYR A 238 -7.24 -5.50 16.57
C TYR A 238 -6.40 -6.00 17.75
N ASN A 239 -5.80 -5.08 18.51
CA ASN A 239 -5.19 -5.39 19.80
C ASN A 239 -6.04 -4.88 21.00
N GLY A 240 -7.26 -4.40 20.76
CA GLY A 240 -8.23 -4.04 21.81
C GLY A 240 -8.00 -2.68 22.48
N LEU A 241 -7.31 -1.75 21.81
CA LEU A 241 -7.00 -0.39 22.30
C LEU A 241 -7.53 0.69 21.33
N PRO A 242 -8.84 0.68 20.99
CA PRO A 242 -9.42 1.53 19.95
C PRO A 242 -9.28 3.04 20.24
N GLU A 243 -9.11 3.44 21.49
CA GLU A 243 -8.90 4.84 21.89
C GLU A 243 -7.64 5.46 21.26
N VAL A 244 -6.63 4.64 20.90
CA VAL A 244 -5.41 5.12 20.21
C VAL A 244 -5.69 5.56 18.79
N VAL A 245 -6.80 5.11 18.18
CA VAL A 245 -7.18 5.54 16.82
C VAL A 245 -7.32 7.06 16.72
N VAL A 246 -7.78 7.73 17.80
CA VAL A 246 -7.95 9.19 17.82
C VAL A 246 -6.64 9.93 17.53
N GLU A 247 -5.49 9.39 17.94
CA GLU A 247 -4.17 9.99 17.68
C GLU A 247 -3.83 10.02 16.19
N THR A 248 -4.40 9.10 15.41
CA THR A 248 -4.13 8.95 13.99
C THR A 248 -5.05 9.79 13.10
N LEU A 249 -6.12 10.38 13.67
CA LEU A 249 -7.08 11.22 12.94
C LEU A 249 -6.59 12.66 12.83
N ASN A 250 -5.48 12.86 12.09
CA ASN A 250 -4.86 14.16 11.85
C ASN A 250 -4.24 14.22 10.45
N ILE A 251 -3.83 15.41 10.03
CA ILE A 251 -3.23 15.71 8.72
C ILE A 251 -1.88 16.42 8.84
N LYS A 252 -1.16 16.27 9.95
CA LYS A 252 0.12 16.96 10.18
C LYS A 252 1.20 16.60 9.16
N ASP A 253 1.23 15.36 8.71
CA ASP A 253 2.11 14.88 7.64
C ASP A 253 1.83 15.59 6.31
N LEU A 254 0.58 15.74 5.90
CA LEU A 254 0.19 16.48 4.70
C LEU A 254 0.52 17.98 4.82
N MET A 255 0.31 18.55 6.01
CA MET A 255 0.70 19.93 6.30
C MET A 255 2.22 20.11 6.19
N ALA A 256 3.02 19.17 6.74
CA ALA A 256 4.48 19.20 6.64
C ALA A 256 4.95 19.23 5.18
N CYS A 257 4.41 18.35 4.34
CA CYS A 257 4.71 18.34 2.91
C CYS A 257 4.37 19.67 2.22
N SER A 258 3.20 20.23 2.54
CA SER A 258 2.76 21.50 1.97
C SER A 258 3.66 22.66 2.39
N ILE A 259 4.08 22.73 3.66
CA ILE A 259 5.01 23.72 4.17
C ILE A 259 6.36 23.62 3.46
N VAL A 260 6.89 22.39 3.29
CA VAL A 260 8.15 22.18 2.58
C VAL A 260 8.03 22.64 1.13
N ARG A 261 6.96 22.26 0.44
CA ARG A 261 6.69 22.67 -0.95
C ARG A 261 6.61 24.20 -1.09
N ASP A 262 5.90 24.88 -0.18
CA ASP A 262 5.56 26.29 -0.36
C ASP A 262 6.64 27.24 0.16
N TYR A 263 7.38 26.85 1.21
CA TYR A 263 8.34 27.74 1.86
C TYR A 263 9.79 27.25 1.81
N LEU A 264 10.03 25.96 1.60
CA LEU A 264 11.35 25.34 1.80
C LEU A 264 11.90 24.63 0.56
N PHE A 265 11.23 24.73 -0.59
CA PHE A 265 11.57 23.95 -1.79
C PHE A 265 13.04 24.14 -2.25
N ASN A 266 13.69 25.28 -1.97
CA ASN A 266 15.09 25.52 -2.30
C ASN A 266 16.08 24.77 -1.41
N TYR A 267 15.67 24.36 -0.21
CA TYR A 267 16.51 23.75 0.82
C TYR A 267 16.36 22.22 0.88
N VAL A 268 15.49 21.62 0.07
CA VAL A 268 15.18 20.21 0.10
C VAL A 268 15.59 19.53 -1.20
N TYR A 269 16.25 18.39 -1.12
CA TYR A 269 16.64 17.56 -2.26
C TYR A 269 15.56 16.53 -2.59
N SER A 270 15.04 15.86 -1.57
CA SER A 270 14.02 14.82 -1.71
C SER A 270 13.13 14.76 -0.48
N MET A 271 11.91 14.29 -0.65
CA MET A 271 11.02 13.85 0.42
C MET A 271 10.47 12.47 0.12
N THR A 272 10.21 11.71 1.17
CA THR A 272 9.42 10.48 1.13
C THR A 272 8.69 10.31 2.46
N ASP A 273 7.65 9.52 2.50
CA ASP A 273 6.93 9.24 3.73
C ASP A 273 7.35 7.89 4.34
N VAL A 274 7.12 7.73 5.64
CA VAL A 274 7.35 6.47 6.35
C VAL A 274 6.03 5.71 6.41
N THR A 275 5.80 4.88 5.39
CA THR A 275 4.58 4.08 5.23
C THR A 275 4.76 2.61 5.60
N ASN A 276 3.91 1.74 5.10
CA ASN A 276 4.00 0.30 5.31
C ASN A 276 5.40 -0.21 4.89
N GLY A 277 6.01 -1.01 5.75
CA GLY A 277 7.42 -1.37 5.64
C GLY A 277 8.32 -0.50 6.51
N GLY A 278 7.81 0.65 6.97
CA GLY A 278 8.52 1.59 7.83
C GLY A 278 9.80 2.11 7.19
N ILE A 279 10.63 2.75 7.98
CA ILE A 279 11.90 3.30 7.50
C ILE A 279 12.83 2.23 6.89
N ARG A 280 12.66 0.93 7.24
CA ARG A 280 13.42 -0.16 6.60
C ARG A 280 12.97 -0.38 5.16
N GLY A 281 11.67 -0.34 4.91
CA GLY A 281 11.12 -0.45 3.56
C GLY A 281 11.56 0.70 2.67
N ASP A 282 11.45 1.93 3.17
CA ASP A 282 11.86 3.14 2.44
C ASP A 282 13.36 3.14 2.15
N ALA A 283 14.19 2.76 3.14
CA ALA A 283 15.63 2.63 2.95
C ALA A 283 16.00 1.58 1.89
N LEU A 284 15.26 0.44 1.83
CA LEU A 284 15.48 -0.59 0.81
C LEU A 284 15.21 -0.03 -0.59
N GLU A 285 14.13 0.72 -0.76
CA GLU A 285 13.76 1.33 -2.05
C GLU A 285 14.76 2.43 -2.43
N ILE A 286 15.08 3.33 -1.51
CA ILE A 286 16.09 4.39 -1.72
C ILE A 286 17.44 3.79 -2.11
N SER A 287 17.89 2.75 -1.40
CA SER A 287 19.17 2.11 -1.67
C SER A 287 19.23 1.42 -3.04
N LYS A 288 18.11 0.84 -3.50
CA LYS A 288 18.02 0.27 -4.85
C LYS A 288 18.22 1.31 -5.94
N ILE A 289 17.68 2.51 -5.74
CA ILE A 289 17.75 3.62 -6.69
C ILE A 289 19.12 4.30 -6.64
N THR A 290 19.58 4.64 -5.43
CA THR A 290 20.73 5.56 -5.24
C THR A 290 22.06 4.84 -5.00
N LYS A 291 22.03 3.56 -4.61
CA LYS A 291 23.19 2.79 -4.14
C LYS A 291 23.85 3.40 -2.89
N LEU A 292 23.04 4.00 -2.03
CA LEU A 292 23.45 4.60 -0.75
C LEU A 292 22.80 3.89 0.43
N SER A 293 23.34 4.11 1.62
CA SER A 293 22.77 3.65 2.90
C SER A 293 22.23 4.83 3.71
N LEU A 294 21.15 4.61 4.45
CA LEU A 294 20.69 5.51 5.50
C LEU A 294 21.37 5.12 6.81
N VAL A 295 21.99 6.09 7.50
CA VAL A 295 22.56 5.94 8.84
C VAL A 295 21.67 6.68 9.81
N ILE A 296 21.03 6.00 10.77
CA ILE A 296 20.05 6.61 11.68
C ILE A 296 20.41 6.42 13.14
N ASN A 297 19.96 7.35 13.98
CA ASN A 297 19.96 7.22 15.43
C ASN A 297 18.60 6.67 15.89
N GLU A 298 18.60 5.49 16.50
CA GLU A 298 17.37 4.79 16.94
C GLU A 298 16.58 5.61 17.96
N ASP A 299 17.23 6.21 18.94
CA ASP A 299 16.57 6.97 20.00
C ASP A 299 15.88 8.23 19.45
N LYS A 300 16.53 8.92 18.52
CA LYS A 300 15.94 10.09 17.85
C LYS A 300 14.74 9.70 17.01
N PHE A 301 14.82 8.59 16.26
CA PHE A 301 13.69 8.06 15.51
C PHE A 301 12.50 7.76 16.43
N ILE A 302 12.73 6.99 17.49
CA ILE A 302 11.68 6.60 18.45
C ILE A 302 11.09 7.83 19.15
N SER A 303 11.90 8.83 19.50
CA SER A 303 11.46 10.04 20.21
C SER A 303 10.45 10.88 19.42
N LEU A 304 10.40 10.73 18.10
CA LEU A 304 9.46 11.43 17.23
C LEU A 304 8.12 10.70 17.05
N ILE A 305 8.03 9.43 17.45
CA ILE A 305 6.76 8.70 17.44
C ILE A 305 5.87 9.24 18.57
N ASN A 306 4.56 9.37 18.30
CA ASN A 306 3.59 9.76 19.31
C ASN A 306 3.68 8.81 20.52
N PRO A 307 3.79 9.32 21.75
CA PRO A 307 4.01 8.49 22.94
C PRO A 307 2.90 7.44 23.19
N LYS A 308 1.65 7.74 22.86
CA LYS A 308 0.56 6.77 23.01
C LYS A 308 0.67 5.64 21.99
N ILE A 309 1.11 5.96 20.78
CA ILE A 309 1.39 4.98 19.73
C ILE A 309 2.59 4.13 20.13
N MET A 310 3.69 4.74 20.60
CA MET A 310 4.86 4.00 21.03
C MET A 310 4.51 3.03 22.16
N LYS A 311 3.71 3.47 23.15
CA LYS A 311 3.21 2.61 24.22
C LYS A 311 2.40 1.42 23.70
N LEU A 312 1.52 1.62 22.70
CA LEU A 312 0.79 0.54 22.03
C LEU A 312 1.75 -0.47 21.41
N LEU A 313 2.76 0.01 20.68
CA LEU A 313 3.74 -0.87 20.00
C LEU A 313 4.56 -1.69 21.01
N GLU A 314 5.03 -1.06 22.09
CA GLU A 314 5.78 -1.72 23.19
C GLU A 314 4.93 -2.80 23.88
N GLN A 315 3.69 -2.47 24.27
CA GLN A 315 2.78 -3.40 24.93
C GLN A 315 2.53 -4.67 24.11
N HIS A 316 2.60 -4.55 22.80
CA HIS A 316 2.34 -5.67 21.87
C HIS A 316 3.62 -6.17 21.19
N ASN A 317 4.82 -5.79 21.65
CA ASN A 317 6.09 -6.20 21.04
C ASN A 317 6.09 -6.04 19.52
N ILE A 318 5.71 -4.86 19.03
CA ILE A 318 5.68 -4.51 17.61
C ILE A 318 6.86 -3.59 17.32
N ASP A 319 7.68 -3.97 16.35
CA ASP A 319 8.84 -3.21 15.93
C ASP A 319 8.45 -1.96 15.13
N PRO A 320 8.77 -0.74 15.59
CA PRO A 320 8.39 0.50 14.91
C PRO A 320 9.16 0.75 13.60
N PHE A 321 10.34 0.14 13.41
CA PHE A 321 11.18 0.42 12.24
C PHE A 321 10.62 -0.20 10.93
N GLY A 322 9.75 -1.20 11.01
CA GLY A 322 9.09 -1.80 9.87
C GLY A 322 7.62 -1.41 9.72
N LEU A 323 7.17 -0.37 10.42
CA LEU A 323 5.76 -0.03 10.53
C LEU A 323 5.49 1.39 10.01
N SER A 324 4.36 1.59 9.35
CA SER A 324 3.90 2.94 8.97
C SER A 324 3.57 3.77 10.23
N ILE A 325 4.25 4.88 10.37
CA ILE A 325 4.00 5.88 11.43
C ILE A 325 3.51 7.22 10.88
N ASP A 326 3.29 7.30 9.57
CA ASP A 326 2.86 8.50 8.85
C ASP A 326 3.72 9.74 9.16
N SER A 327 5.03 9.56 9.11
CA SER A 327 6.04 10.58 9.26
C SER A 327 6.65 10.90 7.89
N ILE A 328 7.27 12.06 7.74
CA ILE A 328 7.94 12.48 6.52
C ILE A 328 9.44 12.50 6.73
N LEU A 329 10.19 11.91 5.80
CA LEU A 329 11.64 12.02 5.71
C LEU A 329 11.99 13.13 4.70
N ILE A 330 12.79 14.08 5.13
CA ILE A 330 13.23 15.24 4.34
C ILE A 330 14.74 15.18 4.23
N PHE A 331 15.25 15.10 3.01
CA PHE A 331 16.68 15.02 2.71
C PHE A 331 17.22 16.39 2.35
N THR A 332 18.13 16.93 3.18
CA THR A 332 18.57 18.32 3.12
C THR A 332 20.03 18.48 3.58
N ASP A 333 20.65 19.57 3.17
CA ASP A 333 21.92 20.09 3.76
C ASP A 333 21.70 21.38 4.56
N ASN A 334 20.42 21.68 4.89
CA ASN A 334 19.99 22.87 5.62
C ASN A 334 18.97 22.51 6.73
N GLU A 335 19.29 21.52 7.54
CA GLU A 335 18.37 20.91 8.52
C GLU A 335 17.76 21.92 9.50
N ASN A 336 18.54 22.91 9.98
CA ASN A 336 18.04 23.90 10.94
C ASN A 336 16.92 24.75 10.32
N ILE A 337 17.06 25.16 9.06
CA ILE A 337 16.04 25.95 8.35
C ILE A 337 14.74 25.13 8.25
N ILE A 338 14.86 23.84 7.95
CA ILE A 338 13.70 22.95 7.84
C ILE A 338 13.00 22.79 9.20
N ILE A 339 13.77 22.49 10.25
CA ILE A 339 13.24 22.25 11.60
C ILE A 339 12.59 23.52 12.16
N ASP A 340 13.24 24.67 12.06
CA ASP A 340 12.72 25.95 12.54
C ASP A 340 11.41 26.32 11.85
N LYS A 341 11.34 26.13 10.52
CA LYS A 341 10.13 26.41 9.76
C LYS A 341 8.97 25.49 10.13
N LEU A 342 9.20 24.19 10.21
CA LEU A 342 8.17 23.25 10.64
C LEU A 342 7.67 23.54 12.06
N LYS A 343 8.56 23.95 12.94
CA LYS A 343 8.24 24.36 14.32
C LYS A 343 7.32 25.59 14.38
N GLU A 344 7.48 26.56 13.48
CA GLU A 344 6.57 27.72 13.37
C GLU A 344 5.11 27.32 13.15
N PHE A 345 4.90 26.18 12.49
CA PHE A 345 3.57 25.61 12.21
C PHE A 345 3.15 24.52 13.22
N GLY A 346 3.90 24.39 14.33
CA GLY A 346 3.57 23.41 15.38
C GLY A 346 3.88 21.96 15.02
N ILE A 347 4.72 21.71 14.02
CA ILE A 347 5.14 20.37 13.60
C ILE A 347 6.50 20.06 14.20
N ARG A 348 6.55 19.05 15.06
CA ARG A 348 7.79 18.59 15.69
C ARG A 348 8.60 17.79 14.65
N SER A 349 9.88 18.13 14.55
CA SER A 349 10.81 17.42 13.66
C SER A 349 12.24 17.46 14.24
N ALA A 350 13.08 16.52 13.82
CA ALA A 350 14.48 16.47 14.23
C ALA A 350 15.33 15.75 13.17
N VAL A 351 16.64 15.99 13.19
CA VAL A 351 17.61 15.19 12.45
C VAL A 351 17.70 13.81 13.10
N ILE A 352 17.33 12.78 12.37
CA ILE A 352 17.44 11.39 12.82
C ILE A 352 18.69 10.67 12.28
N GLY A 353 19.39 11.26 11.30
CA GLY A 353 20.55 10.62 10.69
C GLY A 353 21.04 11.33 9.45
N TYR A 354 21.76 10.62 8.63
CA TYR A 354 22.37 11.10 7.38
C TYR A 354 22.48 10.00 6.33
N VAL A 355 22.76 10.40 5.09
CA VAL A 355 22.97 9.50 3.95
C VAL A 355 24.47 9.26 3.73
N ASP A 356 24.88 8.01 3.56
CA ASP A 356 26.28 7.64 3.31
C ASP A 356 26.44 6.65 2.17
N ASP A 357 27.69 6.34 1.80
CA ASP A 357 28.00 5.27 0.87
C ASP A 357 27.38 3.96 1.30
N TYR A 358 27.06 3.10 0.33
CA TYR A 358 26.47 1.79 0.62
C TYR A 358 27.43 0.94 1.47
N ARG A 359 26.98 0.58 2.66
CA ARG A 359 27.76 -0.18 3.66
C ARG A 359 27.36 -1.67 3.75
N GLY A 360 26.83 -2.24 2.69
CA GLY A 360 26.36 -3.64 2.64
C GLY A 360 24.89 -3.79 3.03
N TYR A 361 24.27 -2.76 3.63
CA TYR A 361 22.86 -2.74 4.08
C TYR A 361 22.20 -1.43 3.70
N PRO A 362 20.89 -1.45 3.35
CA PRO A 362 20.15 -0.24 3.03
C PRO A 362 20.07 0.76 4.18
N ILE A 363 20.02 0.25 5.42
CA ILE A 363 19.92 1.06 6.64
C ILE A 363 20.73 0.44 7.77
N ILE A 364 21.43 1.28 8.48
CA ILE A 364 22.22 0.93 9.67
C ILE A 364 22.01 2.01 10.74
N THR A 365 22.31 1.69 11.99
CA THR A 365 22.36 2.70 13.05
C THR A 365 23.70 3.44 13.08
N ASP A 366 23.76 4.58 13.74
CA ASP A 366 24.99 5.36 13.97
C ASP A 366 26.04 4.60 14.80
N ILE A 367 25.64 3.59 15.58
CA ILE A 367 26.53 2.66 16.28
C ILE A 367 26.90 1.40 15.47
N GLY A 368 26.49 1.33 14.19
CA GLY A 368 26.84 0.24 13.27
C GLY A 368 25.95 -1.01 13.35
N LYS A 369 24.82 -0.97 14.08
CA LYS A 369 23.86 -2.07 14.10
C LYS A 369 23.06 -2.10 12.80
N GLU A 370 22.95 -3.28 12.19
CA GLU A 370 22.19 -3.48 10.97
C GLU A 370 20.68 -3.54 11.26
N LEU A 371 19.90 -2.80 10.46
CA LEU A 371 18.44 -2.87 10.47
C LEU A 371 17.95 -3.54 9.19
N ARG A 372 18.07 -4.88 9.14
CA ARG A 372 17.76 -5.64 7.92
C ARG A 372 16.26 -5.62 7.61
N PRO A 373 15.87 -5.30 6.36
CA PRO A 373 14.50 -5.52 5.91
C PRO A 373 14.10 -6.99 6.10
N GLN A 374 12.88 -7.21 6.58
CA GLN A 374 12.33 -8.54 6.81
C GLN A 374 11.65 -9.07 5.54
N PHE A 375 11.40 -10.38 5.46
CA PHE A 375 10.58 -10.95 4.37
C PHE A 375 9.16 -10.35 4.38
N ARG A 376 8.55 -10.26 5.58
CA ARG A 376 7.36 -9.44 5.87
C ARG A 376 7.69 -8.46 6.97
N GLU A 377 7.45 -7.20 6.73
CA GLU A 377 7.69 -6.19 7.75
C GLU A 377 6.61 -6.21 8.85
N SER A 378 7.01 -5.78 10.02
CA SER A 378 6.31 -5.74 11.32
C SER A 378 4.89 -6.32 11.36
N PRO A 379 4.73 -7.52 11.92
CA PRO A 379 3.41 -8.12 12.08
C PRO A 379 2.63 -7.41 13.21
N TYR A 380 1.74 -6.51 12.84
CA TYR A 380 1.06 -5.59 13.76
C TYR A 380 -0.35 -6.04 14.23
N THR A 381 -0.85 -7.18 13.76
CA THR A 381 -2.11 -7.77 14.27
C THR A 381 -1.87 -9.19 14.78
N PRO A 382 -2.73 -9.73 15.68
CA PRO A 382 -2.57 -11.09 16.19
C PRO A 382 -2.42 -12.14 15.09
N ILE A 383 -3.22 -12.08 14.03
CA ILE A 383 -3.11 -13.03 12.90
C ILE A 383 -1.80 -12.86 12.12
N LYS A 384 -1.34 -11.61 11.91
CA LYS A 384 -0.05 -11.36 11.26
C LYS A 384 1.11 -11.86 12.10
N LYS A 385 1.02 -11.74 13.44
CA LYS A 385 2.03 -12.30 14.36
C LYS A 385 2.07 -13.83 14.31
N TYR A 386 0.90 -14.47 14.24
CA TYR A 386 0.82 -15.92 14.11
C TYR A 386 1.46 -16.43 12.81
N ILE A 387 1.18 -15.77 11.68
CA ILE A 387 1.79 -16.08 10.39
C ILE A 387 3.29 -15.77 10.41
N GLY A 388 3.68 -14.65 11.07
CA GLY A 388 5.08 -14.23 11.24
C GLY A 388 5.77 -13.88 9.93
N ASN A 389 7.09 -14.01 9.96
CA ASN A 389 8.00 -13.71 8.85
C ASN A 389 8.31 -14.94 7.96
N TYR A 390 7.54 -16.01 8.12
CA TYR A 390 7.77 -17.27 7.42
C TYR A 390 7.18 -17.27 6.01
N SER A 391 7.93 -17.82 5.07
CA SER A 391 7.44 -18.26 3.76
C SER A 391 7.86 -19.73 3.54
N PRO A 392 7.04 -20.56 2.90
CA PRO A 392 7.42 -21.91 2.51
C PRO A 392 8.45 -21.93 1.36
N TYR A 393 8.72 -20.78 0.76
CA TYR A 393 9.62 -20.61 -0.38
C TYR A 393 10.74 -19.63 -0.04
N THR A 394 11.94 -19.87 -0.60
CA THR A 394 13.03 -18.88 -0.59
C THR A 394 12.74 -17.73 -1.56
N ILE A 395 13.45 -16.62 -1.39
CA ILE A 395 13.34 -15.47 -2.32
C ILE A 395 13.73 -15.87 -3.74
N GLU A 396 14.74 -16.71 -3.88
CA GLU A 396 15.22 -17.23 -5.18
C GLU A 396 14.16 -18.11 -5.85
N GLU A 397 13.48 -18.98 -5.11
CA GLU A 397 12.39 -19.81 -5.63
C GLU A 397 11.19 -18.96 -6.05
N ILE A 398 10.81 -17.95 -5.24
CA ILE A 398 9.75 -16.99 -5.59
C ILE A 398 10.13 -16.24 -6.87
N SER A 399 11.35 -15.68 -6.93
CA SER A 399 11.83 -14.95 -8.11
C SER A 399 11.77 -15.81 -9.36
N LYS A 400 12.32 -17.02 -9.31
CA LYS A 400 12.34 -17.94 -10.47
C LYS A 400 10.94 -18.20 -11.02
N ARG A 401 9.98 -18.58 -10.15
CA ARG A 401 8.60 -18.91 -10.58
C ARG A 401 7.86 -17.68 -11.11
N VAL A 402 8.09 -16.52 -10.52
CA VAL A 402 7.50 -15.27 -10.99
C VAL A 402 8.12 -14.85 -12.33
N ASP A 403 9.43 -15.04 -12.55
CA ASP A 403 10.10 -14.77 -13.81
C ASP A 403 9.58 -15.68 -14.95
N GLU A 404 9.37 -16.97 -14.68
CA GLU A 404 8.76 -17.92 -15.63
C GLU A 404 7.33 -17.47 -16.02
N ALA A 405 6.53 -17.04 -15.04
CA ALA A 405 5.21 -16.51 -15.29
C ALA A 405 5.26 -15.18 -16.07
N LEU A 406 6.20 -14.29 -15.76
CA LEU A 406 6.39 -13.02 -16.45
C LEU A 406 6.70 -13.22 -17.93
N ILE A 407 7.57 -14.18 -18.27
CA ILE A 407 7.85 -14.54 -19.67
C ILE A 407 6.56 -14.96 -20.39
N SER A 408 5.77 -15.85 -19.78
CA SER A 408 4.52 -16.32 -20.36
C SER A 408 3.50 -15.18 -20.58
N VAL A 409 3.40 -14.26 -19.63
CA VAL A 409 2.52 -13.09 -19.74
C VAL A 409 2.98 -12.14 -20.85
N LYS A 410 4.29 -11.88 -20.96
CA LYS A 410 4.87 -11.06 -22.03
C LYS A 410 4.57 -11.66 -23.42
N MET A 411 4.73 -12.98 -23.58
CA MET A 411 4.38 -13.67 -24.83
C MET A 411 2.89 -13.52 -25.19
N LYS A 412 2.00 -13.66 -24.18
CA LYS A 412 0.55 -13.44 -24.39
C LYS A 412 0.27 -11.99 -24.83
N MET A 413 0.89 -11.02 -24.16
CA MET A 413 0.78 -9.60 -24.49
C MET A 413 1.23 -9.32 -25.93
N ASP A 414 2.39 -9.84 -26.34
CA ASP A 414 2.93 -9.67 -27.69
C ASP A 414 2.01 -10.29 -28.77
N ASN A 415 1.42 -11.46 -28.49
CA ASN A 415 0.50 -12.09 -29.40
C ASN A 415 -0.79 -11.25 -29.58
N VAL A 416 -1.33 -10.69 -28.49
CA VAL A 416 -2.50 -9.80 -28.58
C VAL A 416 -2.13 -8.52 -29.32
N LEU A 417 -1.00 -7.90 -29.03
CA LEU A 417 -0.53 -6.66 -29.69
C LEU A 417 -0.41 -6.83 -31.21
N LYS A 418 0.14 -7.96 -31.68
CA LYS A 418 0.20 -8.27 -33.13
C LYS A 418 -1.17 -8.24 -33.80
N ASN A 419 -2.23 -8.66 -33.08
CA ASN A 419 -3.60 -8.69 -33.59
C ASN A 419 -4.30 -7.33 -33.54
N LEU A 420 -3.86 -6.42 -32.67
CA LEU A 420 -4.46 -5.09 -32.53
C LEU A 420 -4.13 -4.14 -33.70
N LYS A 421 -3.09 -4.45 -34.50
CA LYS A 421 -2.65 -3.66 -35.67
C LYS A 421 -2.58 -2.16 -35.43
N ILE A 422 -2.25 -1.75 -34.21
CA ILE A 422 -2.16 -0.34 -33.83
C ILE A 422 -0.76 0.14 -34.17
N SER A 423 -0.62 0.91 -35.24
CA SER A 423 0.53 1.78 -35.44
C SER A 423 0.16 3.19 -34.98
N PHE A 424 0.65 3.64 -33.85
CA PHE A 424 0.66 5.06 -33.54
C PHE A 424 1.86 5.67 -34.28
N ALA A 425 1.59 6.55 -35.25
CA ALA A 425 2.58 7.35 -35.94
C ALA A 425 3.18 8.41 -35.00
#